data_8a600a7ecdb26fd10df0d84995ac685f
#
_entry.id   8a600a7ecdb26fd10df0d84995ac685f
#
_cell.length_a   1.000
_cell.length_b   1.000
_cell.length_c   1.000
_cell.angle_alpha   90.00
_cell.angle_beta   90.00
_cell.angle_gamma   90.00
#
_symmetry.space_group_name_H-M   'P 1'
#
loop_
_entity.id
_entity.type
_entity.pdbx_description
1 polymer ?
#
loop_
_entity_poly.entity_id
_entity_poly.type
_entity_poly.pdbx_seq_one_letter_code
_entity_poly.pdbx_strand_id
1 'polypeptide(L)'
;MALADQRFGGTPLEIRFHGVLRAEQQQAADALLQHETGVLSASTAFGKTVVAAYLIAQRQVNTLVVVHRQQLLDQWIEALSQFLGLAPREIGQIGGGKHKPTEKIDVAMVQSLSQKHAIDDLVGKYGYLIVDECHHISAVSFEQVVRQSKAKYLTGLSATVVRKDGHHPIIFMQCGPVRYRVSDRQQAEQRPFDHEVVVHPTKFRLPSHLQNMTSLSIQEVYAALVRDDERNQLIVKDVVEAVQAKRFPVLLTERREHLDTLVSLLSPKIQNVIVMAGGMGKKQRKRLAEQIASISADQPRLIVATGRYLGEGFDDELLDTLFLALPISWRGTLTQYAGRLHRLNAAKKDVIIYDYVDFELPFRLNFLANPTLFG
;
A
#
# COMPACT_ATOMS: atom_id res chain seq x y z
N MET A 1 15.08 34.17 27.55
CA MET A 1 15.86 32.94 27.39
C MET A 1 15.74 32.52 25.93
N ALA A 2 16.79 32.60 25.12
CA ALA A 2 16.74 32.19 23.74
C ALA A 2 16.82 30.64 23.69
N LEU A 3 15.83 29.98 23.09
CA LEU A 3 15.86 28.53 22.84
C LEU A 3 16.87 28.30 21.72
N ALA A 4 17.94 27.55 22.00
CA ALA A 4 18.90 27.12 20.98
C ALA A 4 18.29 25.95 20.22
N ASP A 5 18.23 26.04 18.88
CA ASP A 5 17.84 24.92 18.03
C ASP A 5 18.97 23.87 18.01
N GLN A 6 18.69 22.70 18.56
CA GLN A 6 19.65 21.59 18.64
C GLN A 6 19.48 20.57 17.49
N ARG A 7 18.55 20.84 16.55
CA ARG A 7 18.32 19.94 15.41
C ARG A 7 19.47 19.99 14.42
N PHE A 8 19.76 18.87 13.83
CA PHE A 8 20.81 18.73 12.84
C PHE A 8 20.30 19.13 11.44
N GLY A 9 20.89 20.17 10.88
CA GLY A 9 20.51 20.68 9.55
C GLY A 9 20.89 19.79 8.38
N GLY A 10 21.72 18.78 8.63
CA GLY A 10 22.18 17.82 7.64
C GLY A 10 23.52 18.13 7.03
N THR A 11 24.13 17.10 6.45
CA THR A 11 25.30 17.21 5.60
C THR A 11 24.86 17.56 4.18
N PRO A 12 25.39 18.63 3.56
CA PRO A 12 25.01 19.03 2.21
C PRO A 12 25.30 17.92 1.19
N LEU A 13 24.40 17.75 0.24
CA LEU A 13 24.53 16.83 -0.89
C LEU A 13 24.25 17.56 -2.20
N GLU A 14 25.04 17.26 -3.24
CA GLU A 14 24.77 17.75 -4.58
C GLU A 14 23.99 16.69 -5.37
N ILE A 15 22.68 16.78 -5.34
CA ILE A 15 21.76 15.83 -5.96
C ILE A 15 20.75 16.56 -6.83
N ARG A 16 20.47 16.01 -8.00
CA ARG A 16 19.45 16.53 -8.91
C ARG A 16 18.31 15.57 -9.07
N PHE A 17 17.12 16.10 -9.25
CA PHE A 17 15.94 15.31 -9.56
C PHE A 17 15.88 15.07 -11.09
N HIS A 18 15.75 13.81 -11.48
CA HIS A 18 15.63 13.37 -12.85
C HIS A 18 14.19 12.90 -13.10
N GLY A 19 13.31 13.82 -13.38
CA GLY A 19 11.91 13.53 -13.64
C GLY A 19 11.09 14.78 -13.87
N VAL A 20 9.79 14.60 -14.11
CA VAL A 20 8.83 15.70 -14.21
C VAL A 20 7.70 15.42 -13.24
N LEU A 21 7.42 16.35 -12.35
CA LEU A 21 6.27 16.27 -11.47
C LEU A 21 4.99 16.64 -12.23
N ARG A 22 3.92 15.93 -11.99
CA ARG A 22 2.58 16.37 -12.39
C ARG A 22 2.20 17.61 -11.58
N ALA A 23 1.26 18.42 -12.10
CA ALA A 23 0.85 19.67 -11.45
C ALA A 23 0.50 19.51 -9.97
N GLU A 24 -0.26 18.46 -9.62
CA GLU A 24 -0.62 18.17 -8.23
C GLU A 24 0.55 17.70 -7.37
N GLN A 25 1.48 16.95 -7.95
CA GLN A 25 2.70 16.54 -7.26
C GLN A 25 3.58 17.74 -6.97
N GLN A 26 3.63 18.70 -7.89
CA GLN A 26 4.33 19.97 -7.69
C GLN A 26 3.69 20.78 -6.56
N GLN A 27 2.36 20.92 -6.56
CA GLN A 27 1.65 21.60 -5.46
C GLN A 27 1.91 20.94 -4.11
N ALA A 28 1.91 19.60 -4.07
CA ALA A 28 2.22 18.86 -2.85
C ALA A 28 3.67 19.10 -2.38
N ALA A 29 4.61 19.11 -3.30
CA ALA A 29 6.01 19.37 -3.02
C ALA A 29 6.21 20.79 -2.51
N ASP A 30 5.61 21.79 -3.16
CA ASP A 30 5.70 23.20 -2.78
C ASP A 30 5.12 23.43 -1.38
N ALA A 31 3.97 22.83 -1.07
CA ALA A 31 3.36 22.90 0.26
C ALA A 31 4.26 22.29 1.35
N LEU A 32 4.96 21.20 1.07
CA LEU A 32 5.87 20.56 2.02
C LEU A 32 7.19 21.32 2.17
N LEU A 33 7.71 21.92 1.11
CA LEU A 33 8.96 22.68 1.13
C LEU A 33 8.86 23.96 1.97
N GLN A 34 7.67 24.54 2.10
CA GLN A 34 7.43 25.72 2.96
C GLN A 34 7.59 25.41 4.46
N HIS A 35 7.68 24.14 4.83
CA HIS A 35 7.72 23.70 6.22
C HIS A 35 8.87 22.73 6.48
N GLU A 36 9.39 22.73 7.69
CA GLU A 36 10.42 21.79 8.12
C GLU A 36 9.82 20.40 8.40
N THR A 37 8.58 20.36 8.89
CA THR A 37 7.88 19.11 9.23
C THR A 37 6.47 19.09 8.65
N GLY A 38 6.01 17.92 8.27
CA GLY A 38 4.65 17.74 7.77
C GLY A 38 4.35 16.39 7.17
N VAL A 39 3.07 16.15 6.93
CA VAL A 39 2.57 14.90 6.33
C VAL A 39 1.96 15.16 4.96
N LEU A 40 2.34 14.34 3.98
CA LEU A 40 1.66 14.20 2.70
C LEU A 40 0.63 13.06 2.82
N SER A 41 -0.65 13.42 2.71
CA SER A 41 -1.76 12.47 2.69
C SER A 41 -2.27 12.33 1.25
N ALA A 42 -1.92 11.21 0.60
CA ALA A 42 -2.32 10.93 -0.77
C ALA A 42 -2.39 9.42 -1.02
N SER A 43 -3.27 8.98 -1.91
CA SER A 43 -3.43 7.57 -2.26
C SER A 43 -2.13 6.94 -2.79
N THR A 44 -2.10 5.62 -2.89
CA THR A 44 -0.92 4.88 -3.39
C THR A 44 -0.57 5.23 -4.83
N ALA A 45 -1.57 5.55 -5.67
CA ALA A 45 -1.38 5.91 -7.08
C ALA A 45 -0.90 7.36 -7.31
N PHE A 46 -0.86 8.19 -6.28
CA PHE A 46 -0.42 9.59 -6.38
C PHE A 46 1.05 9.73 -6.77
N GLY A 47 1.89 8.76 -6.42
CA GLY A 47 3.34 8.83 -6.63
C GLY A 47 4.06 9.57 -5.50
N LYS A 48 3.69 9.30 -4.25
CA LYS A 48 4.32 9.87 -3.03
C LYS A 48 5.85 9.74 -3.04
N THR A 49 6.37 8.60 -3.55
CA THR A 49 7.81 8.34 -3.65
C THR A 49 8.51 9.31 -4.61
N VAL A 50 7.85 9.66 -5.72
CA VAL A 50 8.37 10.64 -6.71
C VAL A 50 8.46 12.04 -6.07
N VAL A 51 7.39 12.44 -5.36
CA VAL A 51 7.39 13.72 -4.60
C VAL A 51 8.51 13.72 -3.56
N ALA A 52 8.69 12.64 -2.83
CA ALA A 52 9.75 12.54 -1.82
C ALA A 52 11.15 12.60 -2.43
N ALA A 53 11.40 11.95 -3.57
CA ALA A 53 12.67 12.08 -4.28
C ALA A 53 12.92 13.53 -4.73
N TYR A 54 11.90 14.23 -5.20
CA TYR A 54 11.98 15.64 -5.50
C TYR A 54 12.33 16.49 -4.26
N LEU A 55 11.67 16.24 -3.12
CA LEU A 55 11.96 16.94 -1.86
C LEU A 55 13.40 16.71 -1.39
N ILE A 56 13.95 15.50 -1.55
CA ILE A 56 15.36 15.21 -1.24
C ILE A 56 16.27 16.09 -2.09
N ALA A 57 16.00 16.15 -3.40
CA ALA A 57 16.80 16.96 -4.32
C ALA A 57 16.66 18.47 -4.05
N GLN A 58 15.53 18.96 -3.55
CA GLN A 58 15.35 20.36 -3.21
C GLN A 58 16.01 20.76 -1.87
N ARG A 59 15.97 19.85 -0.89
CA ARG A 59 16.58 20.12 0.44
C ARG A 59 18.08 19.99 0.44
N GLN A 60 18.67 19.22 -0.48
CA GLN A 60 20.12 19.09 -0.66
C GLN A 60 20.87 18.66 0.61
N VAL A 61 20.26 17.83 1.45
CA VAL A 61 20.85 17.31 2.68
C VAL A 61 20.72 15.81 2.79
N ASN A 62 21.64 15.21 3.53
CA ASN A 62 21.64 13.78 3.75
C ASN A 62 20.33 13.30 4.36
N THR A 63 19.80 12.19 3.80
CA THR A 63 18.43 11.77 4.03
C THR A 63 18.36 10.29 4.44
N LEU A 64 17.55 10.01 5.46
CA LEU A 64 17.15 8.66 5.86
C LEU A 64 15.68 8.44 5.51
N VAL A 65 15.41 7.43 4.69
CA VAL A 65 14.05 6.96 4.40
C VAL A 65 13.75 5.73 5.26
N VAL A 66 12.68 5.81 6.05
CA VAL A 66 12.27 4.72 6.94
C VAL A 66 11.02 4.04 6.39
N VAL A 67 11.12 2.73 6.23
CA VAL A 67 10.04 1.86 5.72
C VAL A 67 9.76 0.72 6.70
N HIS A 68 8.58 0.11 6.63
CA HIS A 68 8.19 -0.96 7.55
C HIS A 68 8.32 -2.37 6.95
N ARG A 69 8.65 -2.50 5.64
CA ARG A 69 8.77 -3.80 4.94
C ARG A 69 9.91 -3.82 3.94
N GLN A 70 10.48 -5.04 3.77
CA GLN A 70 11.57 -5.29 2.82
C GLN A 70 11.20 -4.90 1.38
N GLN A 71 9.99 -5.16 0.96
CA GLN A 71 9.55 -4.87 -0.40
C GLN A 71 9.52 -3.37 -0.68
N LEU A 72 9.05 -2.56 0.29
CA LEU A 72 9.11 -1.11 0.18
C LEU A 72 10.56 -0.62 0.14
N LEU A 73 11.45 -1.24 0.92
CA LEU A 73 12.88 -0.90 0.90
C LEU A 73 13.48 -1.11 -0.51
N ASP A 74 13.21 -2.26 -1.13
CA ASP A 74 13.69 -2.57 -2.48
C ASP A 74 13.11 -1.57 -3.52
N GLN A 75 11.82 -1.21 -3.42
CA GLN A 75 11.16 -0.22 -4.29
C GLN A 75 11.71 1.20 -4.09
N TRP A 76 12.00 1.59 -2.85
CA TRP A 76 12.59 2.89 -2.57
C TRP A 76 14.00 3.03 -3.15
N ILE A 77 14.84 1.97 -3.05
CA ILE A 77 16.17 1.97 -3.66
C ILE A 77 16.06 2.14 -5.18
N GLU A 78 15.14 1.42 -5.82
CA GLU A 78 14.91 1.52 -7.26
C GLU A 78 14.42 2.92 -7.65
N ALA A 79 13.42 3.46 -6.96
CA ALA A 79 12.88 4.79 -7.23
C ALA A 79 13.93 5.91 -7.01
N LEU A 80 14.67 5.85 -5.91
CA LEU A 80 15.74 6.83 -5.64
C LEU A 80 16.87 6.72 -6.70
N SER A 81 17.21 5.51 -7.12
CA SER A 81 18.17 5.30 -8.21
C SER A 81 17.69 5.96 -9.50
N GLN A 82 16.44 5.75 -9.86
CA GLN A 82 15.84 6.30 -11.07
C GLN A 82 15.72 7.84 -11.01
N PHE A 83 15.13 8.37 -9.93
CA PHE A 83 14.76 9.78 -9.84
C PHE A 83 15.91 10.70 -9.38
N LEU A 84 16.95 10.17 -8.75
CA LEU A 84 18.12 10.94 -8.33
C LEU A 84 19.37 10.64 -9.15
N GLY A 85 19.27 9.72 -10.13
CA GLY A 85 20.41 9.36 -11.00
C GLY A 85 21.54 8.64 -10.26
N LEU A 86 21.25 8.03 -9.10
CA LEU A 86 22.25 7.34 -8.28
C LEU A 86 22.33 5.86 -8.67
N ALA A 87 23.53 5.29 -8.71
CA ALA A 87 23.63 3.85 -8.82
C ALA A 87 23.09 3.17 -7.53
N PRO A 88 22.43 2.00 -7.60
CA PRO A 88 21.86 1.34 -6.42
C PRO A 88 22.86 1.09 -5.28
N ARG A 89 24.16 0.98 -5.59
CA ARG A 89 25.25 0.82 -4.61
C ARG A 89 25.59 2.12 -3.84
N GLU A 90 25.17 3.27 -4.35
CA GLU A 90 25.38 4.58 -3.73
C GLU A 90 24.27 4.92 -2.75
N ILE A 91 23.18 4.15 -2.75
CA ILE A 91 22.08 4.24 -1.79
C ILE A 91 22.32 3.21 -0.69
N GLY A 92 22.40 3.68 0.57
CA GLY A 92 22.62 2.78 1.68
C GLY A 92 21.41 1.93 1.99
N GLN A 93 21.64 0.73 2.49
CA GLN A 93 20.59 -0.22 2.85
C GLN A 93 20.78 -0.74 4.26
N ILE A 94 19.73 -0.57 5.10
CA ILE A 94 19.68 -1.04 6.49
C ILE A 94 18.43 -1.90 6.65
N GLY A 95 18.60 -3.21 6.59
CA GLY A 95 17.50 -4.18 6.61
C GLY A 95 17.63 -5.26 5.54
N GLY A 96 16.81 -6.27 5.62
CA GLY A 96 16.85 -7.40 4.70
C GLY A 96 18.16 -8.19 4.71
N GLY A 97 18.81 -8.30 5.87
CA GLY A 97 20.10 -8.96 6.05
C GLY A 97 21.31 -8.10 5.64
N LYS A 98 21.10 -6.83 5.31
CA LYS A 98 22.20 -5.89 5.02
C LYS A 98 22.21 -4.76 6.04
N HIS A 99 23.44 -4.31 6.37
CA HIS A 99 23.70 -3.12 7.17
C HIS A 99 24.85 -2.36 6.55
N LYS A 100 24.53 -1.53 5.57
CA LYS A 100 25.49 -0.76 4.76
C LYS A 100 25.02 0.68 4.63
N PRO A 101 25.09 1.48 5.70
CA PRO A 101 24.78 2.91 5.62
C PRO A 101 25.84 3.63 4.81
N THR A 102 25.42 4.64 4.06
CA THR A 102 26.32 5.58 3.34
C THR A 102 26.40 6.91 4.06
N GLU A 103 25.46 7.17 4.98
CA GLU A 103 25.25 8.46 5.66
C GLU A 103 24.95 9.61 4.69
N LYS A 104 24.62 9.28 3.43
CA LYS A 104 24.18 10.22 2.39
C LYS A 104 22.69 10.07 2.14
N ILE A 105 22.30 9.07 1.36
CA ILE A 105 20.90 8.69 1.14
C ILE A 105 20.78 7.22 1.46
N ASP A 106 20.02 6.92 2.51
CA ASP A 106 19.89 5.58 3.02
C ASP A 106 18.42 5.20 3.19
N VAL A 107 18.11 3.93 2.92
CA VAL A 107 16.77 3.35 3.17
C VAL A 107 16.88 2.30 4.26
N ALA A 108 16.09 2.45 5.30
CA ALA A 108 16.14 1.60 6.48
C ALA A 108 14.78 0.97 6.79
N MET A 109 14.81 -0.29 7.21
CA MET A 109 13.65 -0.91 7.85
C MET A 109 13.55 -0.48 9.30
N VAL A 110 12.37 -0.03 9.74
CA VAL A 110 12.14 0.40 11.13
C VAL A 110 12.55 -0.66 12.14
N GLN A 111 12.27 -1.96 11.85
CA GLN A 111 12.65 -3.08 12.72
C GLN A 111 14.16 -3.25 12.83
N SER A 112 14.91 -2.89 11.78
CA SER A 112 16.38 -2.97 11.80
C SER A 112 17.01 -1.80 12.53
N LEU A 113 16.30 -0.68 12.66
CA LEU A 113 16.66 0.45 13.49
C LEU A 113 16.30 0.24 14.96
N SER A 114 15.31 -0.57 15.31
CA SER A 114 14.87 -0.81 16.69
C SER A 114 15.57 -2.00 17.39
N GLN A 115 16.49 -2.69 16.72
CA GLN A 115 17.24 -3.83 17.29
C GLN A 115 18.64 -3.42 17.72
N LYS A 116 18.85 -3.11 19.00
CA LYS A 116 20.12 -2.85 19.71
C LYS A 116 20.55 -1.40 19.85
N HIS A 117 21.26 -1.13 20.95
CA HIS A 117 21.83 0.14 21.41
C HIS A 117 22.71 0.95 20.40
N ALA A 118 22.97 0.41 19.21
CA ALA A 118 23.71 1.07 18.13
C ALA A 118 22.85 2.00 17.24
N ILE A 119 21.57 2.13 17.52
CA ILE A 119 20.61 2.88 16.69
C ILE A 119 20.76 4.39 16.89
N ASP A 120 21.02 4.82 18.11
CA ASP A 120 21.04 6.22 18.52
C ASP A 120 21.97 7.07 17.65
N ASP A 121 23.15 6.51 17.32
CA ASP A 121 24.15 7.24 16.55
C ASP A 121 23.81 7.39 15.07
N LEU A 122 23.11 6.42 14.47
CA LEU A 122 22.84 6.46 13.02
C LEU A 122 21.70 7.41 12.68
N VAL A 123 20.54 7.28 13.35
CA VAL A 123 19.35 8.09 13.01
C VAL A 123 19.60 9.57 13.25
N GLY A 124 20.43 9.91 14.26
CA GLY A 124 20.82 11.28 14.57
C GLY A 124 21.76 11.94 13.56
N LYS A 125 22.31 11.21 12.60
CA LYS A 125 23.28 11.70 11.62
C LYS A 125 22.66 12.32 10.36
N TYR A 126 21.35 12.23 10.18
CA TYR A 126 20.66 12.71 8.99
C TYR A 126 19.95 14.04 9.28
N GLY A 127 20.03 14.97 8.32
CA GLY A 127 19.32 16.22 8.36
C GLY A 127 17.88 16.13 7.90
N TYR A 128 17.55 15.10 7.14
CA TYR A 128 16.20 14.85 6.65
C TYR A 128 15.76 13.41 6.94
N LEU A 129 14.60 13.27 7.56
CA LEU A 129 13.95 11.98 7.82
C LEU A 129 12.65 11.89 7.02
N ILE A 130 12.51 10.85 6.21
CA ILE A 130 11.27 10.54 5.50
C ILE A 130 10.71 9.23 6.07
N VAL A 131 9.44 9.21 6.42
CA VAL A 131 8.76 8.03 6.96
C VAL A 131 7.65 7.61 6.03
N ASP A 132 7.85 6.50 5.34
CA ASP A 132 6.85 5.97 4.40
C ASP A 132 5.80 5.13 5.12
N GLU A 133 4.55 5.26 4.66
CA GLU A 133 3.36 4.65 5.25
C GLU A 133 3.33 4.81 6.79
N CYS A 134 3.54 6.05 7.24
CA CYS A 134 3.71 6.38 8.65
C CYS A 134 2.54 5.90 9.54
N HIS A 135 1.38 5.60 8.97
CA HIS A 135 0.23 5.03 9.68
C HIS A 135 0.37 3.52 9.98
N HIS A 136 1.26 2.80 9.28
CA HIS A 136 1.49 1.36 9.51
C HIS A 136 2.57 1.06 10.53
N ILE A 137 3.42 2.02 10.85
CA ILE A 137 4.48 1.82 11.83
C ILE A 137 3.85 1.78 13.22
N SER A 138 4.19 0.76 14.02
CA SER A 138 3.69 0.69 15.41
C SER A 138 4.06 1.96 16.16
N ALA A 139 3.17 2.47 17.00
CA ALA A 139 3.40 3.70 17.75
C ALA A 139 4.74 3.66 18.49
N VAL A 140 5.09 2.54 19.12
CA VAL A 140 6.33 2.37 19.90
C VAL A 140 7.58 2.42 19.02
N SER A 141 7.65 1.64 17.95
CA SER A 141 8.85 1.63 17.07
C SER A 141 9.03 2.96 16.33
N PHE A 142 7.92 3.60 15.91
CA PHE A 142 7.95 4.89 15.26
C PHE A 142 8.44 5.98 16.21
N GLU A 143 7.87 6.01 17.41
CA GLU A 143 8.26 6.98 18.45
C GLU A 143 9.73 6.82 18.82
N GLN A 144 10.23 5.60 18.95
CA GLN A 144 11.65 5.37 19.22
C GLN A 144 12.55 5.97 18.13
N VAL A 145 12.28 5.69 16.84
CA VAL A 145 13.08 6.21 15.72
C VAL A 145 13.02 7.74 15.65
N VAL A 146 11.83 8.32 15.76
CA VAL A 146 11.67 9.79 15.63
C VAL A 146 12.25 10.53 16.82
N ARG A 147 12.13 10.00 18.05
CA ARG A 147 12.77 10.59 19.25
C ARG A 147 14.30 10.62 19.17
N GLN A 148 14.90 9.64 18.51
CA GLN A 148 16.35 9.59 18.30
C GLN A 148 16.82 10.47 17.14
N SER A 149 15.91 10.81 16.24
CA SER A 149 16.21 11.69 15.13
C SER A 149 16.45 13.12 15.62
N LYS A 150 17.58 13.68 15.20
CA LYS A 150 17.90 15.11 15.35
C LYS A 150 17.61 15.88 14.06
N ALA A 151 17.01 15.25 13.07
CA ALA A 151 16.78 15.82 11.75
C ALA A 151 15.96 17.13 11.85
N LYS A 152 16.46 18.14 11.18
CA LYS A 152 15.73 19.42 11.03
C LYS A 152 14.47 19.23 10.19
N TYR A 153 14.55 18.39 9.14
CA TYR A 153 13.46 18.15 8.23
C TYR A 153 12.85 16.77 8.47
N LEU A 154 11.51 16.70 8.51
CA LEU A 154 10.79 15.45 8.67
C LEU A 154 9.53 15.44 7.80
N THR A 155 9.37 14.41 6.96
CA THR A 155 8.17 14.21 6.14
C THR A 155 7.58 12.83 6.35
N GLY A 156 6.32 12.80 6.78
CA GLY A 156 5.50 11.59 6.78
C GLY A 156 4.76 11.43 5.46
N LEU A 157 4.77 10.23 4.90
CA LEU A 157 3.98 9.86 3.72
C LEU A 157 2.92 8.86 4.14
N SER A 158 1.67 9.06 3.72
CA SER A 158 0.58 8.16 4.08
C SER A 158 -0.52 8.14 3.03
N ALA A 159 -1.10 6.98 2.79
CA ALA A 159 -2.34 6.87 2.03
C ALA A 159 -3.55 7.30 2.88
N THR A 160 -3.50 7.05 4.19
CA THR A 160 -4.55 7.43 5.15
C THR A 160 -3.89 7.98 6.40
N VAL A 161 -4.41 9.07 6.93
CA VAL A 161 -3.91 9.65 8.20
C VAL A 161 -4.64 9.09 9.42
N VAL A 162 -5.67 8.26 9.22
CA VAL A 162 -6.44 7.62 10.27
C VAL A 162 -5.90 6.22 10.52
N ARG A 163 -5.58 5.90 11.78
CA ARG A 163 -5.10 4.57 12.20
C ARG A 163 -6.24 3.73 12.77
N LYS A 164 -6.18 2.41 12.55
CA LYS A 164 -7.15 1.43 13.10
C LYS A 164 -7.22 1.46 14.62
N ASP A 165 -6.10 1.69 15.29
CA ASP A 165 -5.96 1.69 16.75
C ASP A 165 -6.27 3.05 17.41
N GLY A 166 -6.71 4.04 16.63
CA GLY A 166 -7.01 5.39 17.14
C GLY A 166 -5.78 6.24 17.48
N HIS A 167 -4.57 5.71 17.38
CA HIS A 167 -3.33 6.42 17.73
C HIS A 167 -2.80 7.33 16.61
N HIS A 168 -3.65 7.78 15.68
CA HIS A 168 -3.28 8.73 14.64
C HIS A 168 -2.74 10.09 15.15
N PRO A 169 -3.11 10.60 16.35
CA PRO A 169 -2.50 11.82 16.86
C PRO A 169 -0.97 11.73 17.00
N ILE A 170 -0.42 10.54 17.28
CA ILE A 170 1.03 10.35 17.40
C ILE A 170 1.76 10.69 16.09
N ILE A 171 1.15 10.40 14.93
CA ILE A 171 1.73 10.76 13.62
C ILE A 171 1.88 12.27 13.53
N PHE A 172 0.86 13.03 13.92
CA PHE A 172 0.87 14.49 13.85
C PHE A 172 1.83 15.10 14.89
N MET A 173 1.92 14.51 16.08
CA MET A 173 2.86 14.96 17.11
C MET A 173 4.31 14.76 16.66
N GLN A 174 4.60 13.74 15.88
CA GLN A 174 5.95 13.40 15.45
C GLN A 174 6.32 14.00 14.08
N CYS A 175 5.46 13.84 13.08
CA CYS A 175 5.72 14.29 11.72
C CYS A 175 5.23 15.72 11.42
N GLY A 176 4.50 16.33 12.35
CA GLY A 176 3.80 17.59 12.12
C GLY A 176 2.44 17.41 11.44
N PRO A 177 1.74 18.50 11.16
CA PRO A 177 0.40 18.46 10.58
C PRO A 177 0.41 18.00 9.11
N VAL A 178 -0.77 17.63 8.60
CA VAL A 178 -0.96 17.38 7.17
C VAL A 178 -0.78 18.72 6.42
N ARG A 179 0.25 18.79 5.59
CA ARG A 179 0.54 19.97 4.77
C ARG A 179 -0.13 19.94 3.40
N TYR A 180 -0.32 18.74 2.89
CA TYR A 180 -1.06 18.55 1.65
C TYR A 180 -1.90 17.27 1.73
N ARG A 181 -3.15 17.38 1.33
CA ARG A 181 -4.08 16.25 1.27
C ARG A 181 -4.71 16.19 -0.10
N VAL A 182 -4.63 15.04 -0.71
CA VAL A 182 -5.37 14.73 -1.93
C VAL A 182 -6.61 13.94 -1.54
N SER A 183 -7.79 14.42 -1.86
CA SER A 183 -9.02 13.67 -1.64
C SER A 183 -9.16 12.56 -2.68
N ASP A 184 -9.70 11.41 -2.26
CA ASP A 184 -9.97 10.29 -3.17
C ASP A 184 -10.92 10.72 -4.29
N ARG A 185 -11.86 11.63 -3.99
CA ARG A 185 -12.80 12.21 -4.96
C ARG A 185 -12.09 13.04 -6.02
N GLN A 186 -11.22 13.97 -5.63
CA GLN A 186 -10.44 14.77 -6.59
C GLN A 186 -9.58 13.91 -7.49
N GLN A 187 -9.01 12.82 -6.95
CA GLN A 187 -8.25 11.86 -7.74
C GLN A 187 -9.15 11.06 -8.70
N ALA A 188 -10.36 10.70 -8.29
CA ALA A 188 -11.30 9.99 -9.16
C ALA A 188 -11.76 10.88 -10.32
N GLU A 189 -12.09 12.15 -10.05
CA GLU A 189 -12.53 13.13 -11.07
C GLU A 189 -11.47 13.43 -12.16
N GLN A 190 -10.20 13.24 -11.84
CA GLN A 190 -9.09 13.52 -12.77
C GLN A 190 -8.59 12.29 -13.53
N ARG A 191 -9.15 11.12 -13.27
CA ARG A 191 -8.77 9.89 -13.99
C ARG A 191 -9.54 9.75 -15.28
N PRO A 192 -8.88 9.34 -16.37
CA PRO A 192 -9.50 9.24 -17.69
C PRO A 192 -10.37 7.99 -17.87
N PHE A 193 -10.78 7.32 -16.79
CA PHE A 193 -11.59 6.10 -16.83
C PHE A 193 -12.70 6.12 -15.79
N ASP A 194 -13.81 5.47 -16.14
CA ASP A 194 -14.97 5.36 -15.26
C ASP A 194 -14.74 4.40 -14.10
N HIS A 195 -15.53 4.57 -13.03
CA HIS A 195 -15.48 3.72 -11.84
C HIS A 195 -16.84 3.11 -11.59
N GLU A 196 -16.88 1.79 -11.47
CA GLU A 196 -18.11 1.06 -11.23
C GLU A 196 -17.93 0.16 -9.99
N VAL A 197 -18.95 0.11 -9.15
CA VAL A 197 -19.05 -0.88 -8.06
C VAL A 197 -20.25 -1.75 -8.33
N VAL A 198 -19.98 -3.03 -8.59
CA VAL A 198 -21.00 -4.05 -8.80
C VAL A 198 -21.25 -4.76 -7.48
N VAL A 199 -22.40 -4.51 -6.89
CA VAL A 199 -22.84 -5.18 -5.66
C VAL A 199 -23.58 -6.45 -6.01
N HIS A 200 -23.00 -7.60 -5.69
CA HIS A 200 -23.63 -8.90 -5.91
C HIS A 200 -24.19 -9.46 -4.61
N PRO A 201 -25.54 -9.53 -4.46
CA PRO A 201 -26.16 -10.19 -3.32
C PRO A 201 -25.89 -11.70 -3.39
N THR A 202 -25.46 -12.26 -2.26
CA THR A 202 -25.30 -13.72 -2.13
C THR A 202 -26.52 -14.30 -1.40
N LYS A 203 -26.68 -15.63 -1.52
CA LYS A 203 -27.69 -16.40 -0.78
C LYS A 203 -27.14 -17.01 0.50
N PHE A 204 -25.94 -16.61 0.90
CA PHE A 204 -25.27 -17.18 2.08
C PHE A 204 -26.12 -17.03 3.33
N ARG A 205 -26.22 -18.12 4.10
CA ARG A 205 -26.82 -18.16 5.42
C ARG A 205 -25.87 -18.79 6.42
N LEU A 206 -25.84 -18.22 7.62
CA LEU A 206 -25.07 -18.85 8.69
C LEU A 206 -25.55 -20.28 8.96
N PRO A 207 -24.65 -21.23 9.10
CA PRO A 207 -24.99 -22.59 9.54
C PRO A 207 -25.76 -22.57 10.86
N SER A 208 -26.73 -23.48 11.04
CA SER A 208 -27.66 -23.49 12.19
C SER A 208 -26.95 -23.50 13.55
N HIS A 209 -25.78 -24.17 13.65
CA HIS A 209 -25.00 -24.21 14.87
C HIS A 209 -24.36 -22.86 15.23
N LEU A 210 -24.16 -21.93 14.25
CA LEU A 210 -23.64 -20.59 14.46
C LEU A 210 -24.75 -19.56 14.73
N GLN A 211 -25.98 -19.81 14.23
CA GLN A 211 -27.11 -18.88 14.39
C GLN A 211 -27.52 -18.71 15.87
N ASN A 212 -27.33 -19.74 16.68
CA ASN A 212 -27.73 -19.78 18.08
C ASN A 212 -26.65 -19.36 19.09
N MET A 213 -25.48 -18.89 18.58
CA MET A 213 -24.40 -18.47 19.46
C MET A 213 -24.65 -17.07 20.03
N THR A 214 -24.49 -16.91 21.33
CA THR A 214 -24.62 -15.61 22.04
C THR A 214 -23.52 -14.61 21.67
N SER A 215 -22.37 -15.12 21.24
CA SER A 215 -21.26 -14.32 20.69
C SER A 215 -20.64 -15.04 19.50
N LEU A 216 -20.82 -14.48 18.31
CA LEU A 216 -20.24 -14.98 17.07
C LEU A 216 -18.94 -14.25 16.77
N SER A 217 -17.84 -14.97 16.65
CA SER A 217 -16.57 -14.37 16.26
C SER A 217 -16.52 -14.15 14.74
N ILE A 218 -15.86 -13.09 14.29
CA ILE A 218 -15.62 -12.82 12.86
C ILE A 218 -14.87 -13.96 12.16
N GLN A 219 -14.09 -14.72 12.93
CA GLN A 219 -13.32 -15.84 12.43
C GLN A 219 -14.21 -17.02 12.04
N GLU A 220 -15.27 -17.29 12.83
CA GLU A 220 -16.24 -18.34 12.54
C GLU A 220 -17.10 -17.97 11.34
N VAL A 221 -17.51 -16.71 11.22
CA VAL A 221 -18.22 -16.22 10.04
C VAL A 221 -17.40 -16.37 8.78
N TYR A 222 -16.13 -15.95 8.81
CA TYR A 222 -15.25 -16.11 7.65
C TYR A 222 -15.02 -17.58 7.31
N ALA A 223 -14.90 -18.47 8.29
CA ALA A 223 -14.76 -19.90 8.03
C ALA A 223 -16.02 -20.49 7.36
N ALA A 224 -17.21 -20.00 7.71
CA ALA A 224 -18.45 -20.41 7.06
C ALA A 224 -18.55 -19.86 5.62
N LEU A 225 -18.23 -18.58 5.40
CA LEU A 225 -18.20 -17.96 4.06
C LEU A 225 -17.25 -18.66 3.08
N VAL A 226 -16.07 -19.05 3.56
CA VAL A 226 -15.05 -19.75 2.75
C VAL A 226 -15.57 -21.11 2.24
N ARG A 227 -16.42 -21.79 3.03
CA ARG A 227 -16.95 -23.12 2.73
C ARG A 227 -18.28 -23.11 2.00
N ASP A 228 -18.84 -21.94 1.71
CA ASP A 228 -20.09 -21.85 0.98
C ASP A 228 -19.89 -22.04 -0.51
N ASP A 229 -20.34 -23.19 -1.02
CA ASP A 229 -20.14 -23.56 -2.42
C ASP A 229 -20.93 -22.67 -3.39
N GLU A 230 -22.18 -22.26 -3.05
CA GLU A 230 -22.96 -21.40 -3.93
C GLU A 230 -22.29 -20.04 -4.11
N ARG A 231 -21.80 -19.46 -2.99
CA ARG A 231 -21.05 -18.21 -3.00
C ARG A 231 -19.75 -18.31 -3.80
N ASN A 232 -19.00 -19.40 -3.61
CA ASN A 232 -17.76 -19.63 -4.34
C ASN A 232 -18.02 -19.81 -5.84
N GLN A 233 -19.09 -20.51 -6.24
CA GLN A 233 -19.46 -20.66 -7.65
C GLN A 233 -19.89 -19.31 -8.28
N LEU A 234 -20.60 -18.46 -7.55
CA LEU A 234 -20.94 -17.10 -8.01
C LEU A 234 -19.66 -16.29 -8.29
N ILE A 235 -18.71 -16.28 -7.35
CA ILE A 235 -17.43 -15.59 -7.52
C ILE A 235 -16.66 -16.13 -8.73
N VAL A 236 -16.58 -17.45 -8.86
CA VAL A 236 -15.90 -18.11 -9.98
C VAL A 236 -16.53 -17.74 -11.31
N LYS A 237 -17.87 -17.71 -11.39
CA LYS A 237 -18.59 -17.32 -12.60
C LYS A 237 -18.21 -15.90 -13.02
N ASP A 238 -18.31 -14.94 -12.13
CA ASP A 238 -18.05 -13.54 -12.43
C ASP A 238 -16.57 -13.30 -12.83
N VAL A 239 -15.65 -13.98 -12.16
CA VAL A 239 -14.21 -13.91 -12.52
C VAL A 239 -13.95 -14.47 -13.91
N VAL A 240 -14.58 -15.61 -14.28
CA VAL A 240 -14.44 -16.21 -15.60
C VAL A 240 -15.02 -15.28 -16.67
N GLU A 241 -16.20 -14.69 -16.43
CA GLU A 241 -16.83 -13.73 -17.34
C GLU A 241 -15.94 -12.49 -17.56
N ALA A 242 -15.33 -11.96 -16.52
CA ALA A 242 -14.39 -10.83 -16.62
C ALA A 242 -13.16 -11.19 -17.48
N VAL A 243 -12.56 -12.36 -17.25
CA VAL A 243 -11.41 -12.84 -18.05
C VAL A 243 -11.79 -13.04 -19.52
N GLN A 244 -12.98 -13.60 -19.79
CA GLN A 244 -13.51 -13.77 -21.16
C GLN A 244 -13.77 -12.43 -21.85
N ALA A 245 -14.18 -11.41 -21.08
CA ALA A 245 -14.30 -10.04 -21.54
C ALA A 245 -12.95 -9.32 -21.73
N LYS A 246 -11.83 -10.05 -21.64
CA LYS A 246 -10.45 -9.55 -21.76
C LYS A 246 -10.07 -8.52 -20.72
N ARG A 247 -10.66 -8.60 -19.52
CA ARG A 247 -10.27 -7.80 -18.38
C ARG A 247 -9.06 -8.40 -17.67
N PHE A 248 -8.42 -7.58 -16.84
CA PHE A 248 -7.26 -7.95 -16.02
C PHE A 248 -7.66 -7.98 -14.54
N PRO A 249 -8.35 -9.05 -14.11
CA PRO A 249 -8.88 -9.12 -12.76
C PRO A 249 -7.84 -9.49 -11.71
N VAL A 250 -8.07 -8.95 -10.51
CA VAL A 250 -7.49 -9.45 -9.26
C VAL A 250 -8.59 -9.94 -8.34
N LEU A 251 -8.47 -11.17 -7.86
CA LEU A 251 -9.36 -11.79 -6.89
C LEU A 251 -8.69 -11.80 -5.52
N LEU A 252 -9.32 -11.14 -4.55
CA LEU A 252 -8.81 -10.92 -3.22
C LEU A 252 -9.56 -11.72 -2.18
N THR A 253 -8.80 -12.43 -1.34
CA THR A 253 -9.33 -13.06 -0.12
C THR A 253 -8.39 -12.82 1.06
N GLU A 254 -8.92 -12.89 2.30
CA GLU A 254 -8.12 -12.75 3.52
C GLU A 254 -7.64 -14.11 4.08
N ARG A 255 -8.08 -15.24 3.47
CA ARG A 255 -7.84 -16.58 3.96
C ARG A 255 -7.09 -17.44 2.94
N ARG A 256 -6.05 -18.11 3.40
CA ARG A 256 -5.26 -19.02 2.56
C ARG A 256 -6.10 -20.22 2.06
N GLU A 257 -6.89 -20.82 2.95
CA GLU A 257 -7.80 -21.91 2.59
C GLU A 257 -8.75 -21.48 1.44
N HIS A 258 -9.33 -20.28 1.53
CA HIS A 258 -10.21 -19.75 0.49
C HIS A 258 -9.47 -19.50 -0.82
N LEU A 259 -8.25 -18.98 -0.76
CA LEU A 259 -7.40 -18.79 -1.93
C LEU A 259 -7.17 -20.12 -2.63
N ASP A 260 -6.79 -21.15 -1.90
CA ASP A 260 -6.51 -22.49 -2.46
C ASP A 260 -7.77 -23.10 -3.08
N THR A 261 -8.95 -22.94 -2.45
CA THR A 261 -10.26 -23.36 -2.98
C THR A 261 -10.58 -22.64 -4.29
N LEU A 262 -10.51 -21.30 -4.32
CA LEU A 262 -10.82 -20.52 -5.51
C LEU A 262 -9.83 -20.80 -6.66
N VAL A 263 -8.56 -20.98 -6.37
CA VAL A 263 -7.55 -21.35 -7.36
C VAL A 263 -7.87 -22.71 -7.97
N SER A 264 -8.28 -23.71 -7.15
CA SER A 264 -8.65 -25.04 -7.66
C SER A 264 -9.86 -25.01 -8.60
N LEU A 265 -10.83 -24.11 -8.35
CA LEU A 265 -12.02 -23.93 -9.17
C LEU A 265 -11.77 -23.13 -10.46
N LEU A 266 -10.81 -22.22 -10.44
CA LEU A 266 -10.51 -21.29 -11.54
C LEU A 266 -9.44 -21.84 -12.49
N SER A 267 -8.44 -22.58 -12.00
CA SER A 267 -7.33 -23.10 -12.83
C SER A 267 -7.78 -23.98 -14.01
N PRO A 268 -8.86 -24.80 -13.93
CA PRO A 268 -9.36 -25.53 -15.09
C PRO A 268 -10.05 -24.64 -16.14
N LYS A 269 -10.44 -23.41 -15.78
CA LYS A 269 -11.25 -22.51 -16.60
C LYS A 269 -10.45 -21.33 -17.18
N ILE A 270 -9.31 -20.99 -16.57
CA ILE A 270 -8.48 -19.82 -16.91
C ILE A 270 -7.03 -20.28 -17.09
N GLN A 271 -6.45 -19.96 -18.24
CA GLN A 271 -5.09 -20.41 -18.61
C GLN A 271 -4.01 -19.76 -17.76
N ASN A 272 -4.08 -18.45 -17.50
CA ASN A 272 -3.06 -17.69 -16.82
C ASN A 272 -3.54 -17.29 -15.41
N VAL A 273 -3.50 -18.24 -14.47
CA VAL A 273 -3.79 -17.98 -13.06
C VAL A 273 -2.49 -17.78 -12.28
N ILE A 274 -2.33 -16.61 -11.70
CA ILE A 274 -1.16 -16.19 -10.93
C ILE A 274 -1.55 -16.11 -9.46
N VAL A 275 -0.85 -16.91 -8.62
CA VAL A 275 -1.17 -17.00 -7.19
C VAL A 275 -0.18 -16.22 -6.36
N MET A 276 -0.67 -15.27 -5.56
CA MET A 276 0.11 -14.41 -4.68
C MET A 276 -0.31 -14.57 -3.23
N ALA A 277 0.42 -15.37 -2.48
CA ALA A 277 0.10 -15.65 -1.09
C ALA A 277 1.20 -15.20 -0.13
N GLY A 278 0.84 -14.89 1.12
CA GLY A 278 1.78 -14.56 2.17
C GLY A 278 2.83 -15.65 2.40
N GLY A 279 4.05 -15.26 2.83
CA GLY A 279 5.14 -16.20 3.11
C GLY A 279 6.05 -16.50 1.91
N MET A 280 5.81 -15.91 0.74
CA MET A 280 6.68 -16.12 -0.43
C MET A 280 8.07 -15.49 -0.23
N GLY A 281 9.11 -16.29 -0.40
CA GLY A 281 10.50 -15.84 -0.35
C GLY A 281 10.90 -14.98 -1.57
N LYS A 282 12.06 -14.30 -1.47
CA LYS A 282 12.58 -13.40 -2.52
C LYS A 282 12.69 -14.09 -3.89
N LYS A 283 13.15 -15.36 -3.93
CA LYS A 283 13.26 -16.13 -5.19
C LYS A 283 11.89 -16.41 -5.83
N GLN A 284 10.88 -16.71 -5.03
CA GLN A 284 9.52 -16.97 -5.53
C GLN A 284 8.89 -15.69 -6.09
N ARG A 285 9.08 -14.55 -5.42
CA ARG A 285 8.60 -13.24 -5.90
C ARG A 285 9.24 -12.85 -7.23
N LYS A 286 10.56 -13.09 -7.37
CA LYS A 286 11.27 -12.81 -8.63
C LYS A 286 10.72 -13.67 -9.77
N ARG A 287 10.55 -14.98 -9.54
CA ARG A 287 9.95 -15.89 -10.55
C ARG A 287 8.53 -15.45 -10.94
N LEU A 288 7.73 -15.02 -9.95
CA LEU A 288 6.38 -14.53 -10.21
C LEU A 288 6.37 -13.27 -11.07
N ALA A 289 7.26 -12.31 -10.78
CA ALA A 289 7.42 -11.11 -11.60
C ALA A 289 7.87 -11.46 -13.03
N GLU A 290 8.81 -12.41 -13.18
CA GLU A 290 9.25 -12.91 -14.48
C GLU A 290 8.10 -13.61 -15.23
N GLN A 291 7.28 -14.41 -14.53
CA GLN A 291 6.09 -15.04 -15.09
C GLN A 291 5.07 -13.99 -15.58
N ILE A 292 4.78 -12.97 -14.78
CA ILE A 292 3.88 -11.88 -15.17
C ILE A 292 4.42 -11.15 -16.40
N ALA A 293 5.72 -10.83 -16.41
CA ALA A 293 6.36 -10.16 -17.53
C ALA A 293 6.42 -11.00 -18.81
N SER A 294 6.38 -12.33 -18.69
CA SER A 294 6.37 -13.24 -19.85
C SER A 294 4.98 -13.39 -20.51
N ILE A 295 3.90 -13.00 -19.81
CA ILE A 295 2.55 -13.01 -20.36
C ILE A 295 2.38 -11.75 -21.20
N SER A 296 2.03 -11.92 -22.48
CA SER A 296 1.79 -10.79 -23.37
C SER A 296 0.67 -9.88 -22.84
N ALA A 297 0.80 -8.57 -23.05
CA ALA A 297 -0.15 -7.57 -22.54
C ALA A 297 -1.58 -7.72 -23.11
N ASP A 298 -1.73 -8.42 -24.22
CA ASP A 298 -3.02 -8.74 -24.85
C ASP A 298 -3.65 -10.06 -24.34
N GLN A 299 -2.89 -10.84 -23.57
CA GLN A 299 -3.37 -12.09 -22.98
C GLN A 299 -4.00 -11.84 -21.59
N PRO A 300 -5.28 -12.16 -21.41
CA PRO A 300 -5.93 -12.08 -20.11
C PRO A 300 -5.22 -12.93 -19.08
N ARG A 301 -5.07 -12.39 -17.87
CA ARG A 301 -4.51 -13.09 -16.73
C ARG A 301 -5.32 -12.79 -15.48
N LEU A 302 -5.45 -13.76 -14.60
CA LEU A 302 -6.08 -13.62 -13.30
C LEU A 302 -5.02 -13.62 -12.22
N ILE A 303 -5.05 -12.65 -11.34
CA ILE A 303 -4.26 -12.66 -10.12
C ILE A 303 -5.17 -13.06 -8.96
N VAL A 304 -4.81 -14.12 -8.22
CA VAL A 304 -5.48 -14.53 -6.98
C VAL A 304 -4.55 -14.25 -5.83
N ALA A 305 -4.95 -13.35 -4.92
CA ALA A 305 -4.05 -12.86 -3.88
C ALA A 305 -4.68 -12.89 -2.48
N THR A 306 -3.84 -13.06 -1.45
CA THR A 306 -4.24 -12.68 -0.10
C THR A 306 -4.03 -11.20 0.12
N GLY A 307 -4.93 -10.56 0.89
CA GLY A 307 -4.99 -9.10 1.05
C GLY A 307 -3.67 -8.44 1.42
N ARG A 308 -2.86 -9.07 2.26
CA ARG A 308 -1.53 -8.57 2.63
C ARG A 308 -0.58 -8.40 1.44
N TYR A 309 -0.77 -9.17 0.38
CA TYR A 309 0.15 -9.18 -0.75
C TYR A 309 -0.17 -8.11 -1.79
N LEU A 310 -1.44 -7.87 -2.05
CA LEU A 310 -1.86 -6.81 -2.98
C LEU A 310 -1.68 -5.42 -2.37
N GLY A 311 -1.85 -5.28 -1.05
CA GLY A 311 -1.74 -3.98 -0.35
C GLY A 311 -0.35 -3.35 -0.42
N GLU A 312 0.71 -4.15 -0.59
CA GLU A 312 2.07 -3.68 -0.47
C GLU A 312 3.01 -4.32 -1.48
N GLY A 313 3.48 -3.50 -2.41
CA GLY A 313 4.60 -3.84 -3.28
C GLY A 313 4.31 -4.61 -4.56
N PHE A 314 3.07 -4.97 -4.85
CA PHE A 314 2.68 -5.45 -6.17
C PHE A 314 2.19 -4.28 -7.03
N ASP A 315 2.68 -4.16 -8.24
CA ASP A 315 2.32 -3.11 -9.18
C ASP A 315 2.12 -3.72 -10.57
N ASP A 316 0.89 -3.59 -11.09
CA ASP A 316 0.53 -3.98 -12.45
C ASP A 316 -0.45 -2.94 -12.99
N GLU A 317 0.00 -2.19 -13.98
CA GLU A 317 -0.76 -1.08 -14.55
C GLU A 317 -1.99 -1.54 -15.36
N LEU A 318 -2.04 -2.81 -15.74
CA LEU A 318 -3.15 -3.36 -16.53
C LEU A 318 -4.36 -3.71 -15.67
N LEU A 319 -4.21 -3.89 -14.34
CA LEU A 319 -5.32 -4.27 -13.47
C LEU A 319 -6.48 -3.28 -13.56
N ASP A 320 -7.65 -3.77 -13.92
CA ASP A 320 -8.87 -3.01 -14.12
C ASP A 320 -10.08 -3.53 -13.35
N THR A 321 -10.02 -4.74 -12.79
CA THR A 321 -11.14 -5.36 -12.08
C THR A 321 -10.69 -5.95 -10.75
N LEU A 322 -11.44 -5.66 -9.68
CA LEU A 322 -11.18 -6.18 -8.33
C LEU A 322 -12.39 -7.00 -7.85
N PHE A 323 -12.15 -8.24 -7.47
CA PHE A 323 -13.14 -9.10 -6.83
C PHE A 323 -12.82 -9.23 -5.34
N LEU A 324 -13.73 -8.81 -4.47
CA LEU A 324 -13.61 -8.89 -3.02
C LEU A 324 -14.28 -10.17 -2.51
N ALA A 325 -13.55 -11.28 -2.52
CA ALA A 325 -14.12 -12.58 -2.18
C ALA A 325 -14.50 -12.75 -0.70
N LEU A 326 -14.04 -11.88 0.20
CA LEU A 326 -14.45 -11.80 1.61
C LEU A 326 -14.66 -10.35 2.01
N PRO A 327 -15.53 -10.08 2.99
CA PRO A 327 -15.76 -8.73 3.50
C PRO A 327 -14.47 -8.10 4.02
N ILE A 328 -14.20 -6.86 3.64
CA ILE A 328 -13.05 -6.09 4.12
C ILE A 328 -13.45 -5.24 5.31
N SER A 329 -12.83 -5.44 6.45
CA SER A 329 -13.20 -4.81 7.72
C SER A 329 -12.69 -3.37 7.90
N TRP A 330 -11.88 -2.83 6.96
CA TRP A 330 -11.29 -1.51 7.14
C TRP A 330 -11.17 -0.71 5.84
N ARG A 331 -11.71 0.51 5.85
CA ARG A 331 -11.70 1.44 4.71
C ARG A 331 -10.31 1.70 4.13
N GLY A 332 -9.29 1.86 4.98
CA GLY A 332 -7.91 2.10 4.52
C GLY A 332 -7.31 0.95 3.71
N THR A 333 -7.68 -0.29 4.03
CA THR A 333 -7.28 -1.47 3.25
C THR A 333 -7.92 -1.44 1.86
N LEU A 334 -9.21 -1.14 1.78
CA LEU A 334 -9.93 -1.01 0.51
C LEU A 334 -9.34 0.09 -0.36
N THR A 335 -9.05 1.27 0.22
CA THR A 335 -8.42 2.39 -0.49
C THR A 335 -7.07 2.00 -1.08
N GLN A 336 -6.27 1.20 -0.35
CA GLN A 336 -5.00 0.68 -0.87
C GLN A 336 -5.20 -0.28 -2.05
N TYR A 337 -6.18 -1.17 -1.97
CA TYR A 337 -6.46 -2.14 -3.04
C TYR A 337 -7.03 -1.44 -4.28
N ALA A 338 -8.03 -0.60 -4.10
CA ALA A 338 -8.58 0.22 -5.18
C ALA A 338 -7.49 1.11 -5.82
N GLY A 339 -6.59 1.67 -5.00
CA GLY A 339 -5.47 2.47 -5.48
C GLY A 339 -4.53 1.74 -6.45
N ARG A 340 -4.47 0.40 -6.43
CA ARG A 340 -3.70 -0.40 -7.41
C ARG A 340 -4.37 -0.44 -8.77
N LEU A 341 -5.70 -0.52 -8.80
CA LEU A 341 -6.45 -0.48 -10.06
C LEU A 341 -6.38 0.90 -10.71
N HIS A 342 -6.14 1.93 -9.90
CA HIS A 342 -6.11 3.32 -10.34
C HIS A 342 -4.78 3.75 -10.99
N ARG A 343 -3.87 2.82 -11.30
CA ARG A 343 -2.69 3.14 -12.13
C ARG A 343 -3.12 3.56 -13.52
N LEU A 344 -2.53 4.65 -14.00
CA LEU A 344 -2.80 5.18 -15.33
C LEU A 344 -2.23 4.23 -16.38
N ASN A 345 -3.09 3.76 -17.27
CA ASN A 345 -2.72 3.03 -18.47
C ASN A 345 -3.66 3.44 -19.59
N ALA A 346 -3.13 3.76 -20.75
CA ALA A 346 -3.90 4.27 -21.90
C ALA A 346 -4.93 3.26 -22.43
N ALA A 347 -4.74 1.97 -22.18
CA ALA A 347 -5.69 0.93 -22.62
C ALA A 347 -6.87 0.77 -21.67
N LYS A 348 -6.83 1.37 -20.48
CA LYS A 348 -7.85 1.21 -19.44
C LYS A 348 -9.01 2.17 -19.68
N LYS A 349 -10.22 1.62 -19.84
CA LYS A 349 -11.45 2.38 -20.09
C LYS A 349 -12.24 2.63 -18.82
N ASP A 350 -12.31 1.63 -17.95
CA ASP A 350 -13.04 1.65 -16.70
C ASP A 350 -12.33 0.79 -15.62
N VAL A 351 -12.73 0.98 -14.39
CA VAL A 351 -12.31 0.17 -13.23
C VAL A 351 -13.55 -0.36 -12.54
N ILE A 352 -13.65 -1.69 -12.41
CA ILE A 352 -14.81 -2.34 -11.79
C ILE A 352 -14.40 -3.02 -10.49
N ILE A 353 -15.20 -2.82 -9.43
CA ILE A 353 -15.04 -3.50 -8.15
C ILE A 353 -16.28 -4.34 -7.88
N TYR A 354 -16.10 -5.66 -7.76
CA TYR A 354 -17.16 -6.58 -7.37
C TYR A 354 -17.15 -6.79 -5.86
N ASP A 355 -18.28 -6.52 -5.22
CA ASP A 355 -18.51 -6.73 -3.80
C ASP A 355 -19.64 -7.73 -3.58
N TYR A 356 -19.33 -8.83 -2.88
CA TYR A 356 -20.27 -9.91 -2.59
C TYR A 356 -20.91 -9.68 -1.23
N VAL A 357 -22.16 -9.18 -1.24
CA VAL A 357 -22.88 -8.78 -0.02
C VAL A 357 -23.76 -9.91 0.49
N ASP A 358 -23.48 -10.33 1.70
CA ASP A 358 -24.18 -11.40 2.42
C ASP A 358 -25.26 -10.78 3.33
N PHE A 359 -26.44 -10.44 2.78
CA PHE A 359 -27.49 -9.67 3.45
C PHE A 359 -28.10 -10.36 4.70
N GLU A 360 -28.05 -11.67 4.77
CA GLU A 360 -28.54 -12.46 5.90
C GLU A 360 -27.56 -12.44 7.10
N LEU A 361 -26.39 -11.83 6.96
CA LEU A 361 -25.46 -11.64 8.07
C LEU A 361 -25.86 -10.44 8.94
N PRO A 362 -25.64 -10.51 10.28
CA PRO A 362 -25.86 -9.37 11.15
C PRO A 362 -25.15 -8.11 10.65
N PHE A 363 -25.84 -6.98 10.65
CA PHE A 363 -25.46 -5.68 10.05
C PHE A 363 -24.02 -5.20 10.39
N ARG A 364 -23.43 -5.71 11.46
CA ARG A 364 -22.05 -5.37 11.88
C ARG A 364 -20.94 -5.92 10.98
N LEU A 365 -21.25 -6.79 10.02
CA LEU A 365 -20.28 -7.45 9.16
C LEU A 365 -20.38 -7.01 7.68
N ASN A 366 -21.44 -6.30 7.29
CA ASN A 366 -21.64 -5.78 5.93
C ASN A 366 -21.09 -4.35 5.82
N PHE A 367 -19.79 -4.20 5.57
CA PHE A 367 -19.11 -2.90 5.61
C PHE A 367 -19.28 -2.06 4.34
N LEU A 368 -19.53 -2.65 3.17
CA LEU A 368 -19.65 -1.92 1.90
C LEU A 368 -21.11 -1.62 1.48
N ALA A 369 -22.10 -2.19 2.15
CA ALA A 369 -23.51 -1.83 1.93
C ALA A 369 -23.86 -0.37 2.30
N ASN A 370 -22.86 0.45 2.66
CA ASN A 370 -23.05 1.86 2.95
C ASN A 370 -22.70 2.68 1.70
N PRO A 371 -23.71 3.24 0.97
CA PRO A 371 -23.50 3.97 -0.28
C PRO A 371 -22.64 5.24 -0.16
N THR A 372 -22.29 5.64 1.07
CA THR A 372 -21.41 6.80 1.33
C THR A 372 -19.92 6.54 1.16
N LEU A 373 -19.51 5.33 0.75
CA LEU A 373 -18.09 5.00 0.58
C LEU A 373 -17.48 5.51 -0.73
N PHE A 374 -18.32 5.87 -1.71
CA PHE A 374 -17.92 6.37 -3.03
C PHE A 374 -18.65 7.67 -3.45
N GLY A 375 -19.39 8.28 -2.53
CA GLY A 375 -20.03 9.58 -2.73
C GLY A 375 -19.19 10.75 -2.23
#